data_241c9e227ff37476db99677d622948de
#
_entry.id   241c9e227ff37476db99677d622948de
#
_cell.length_a   1.000
_cell.length_b   1.000
_cell.length_c   1.000
_cell.angle_alpha   90.00
_cell.angle_beta   90.00
_cell.angle_gamma   90.00
#
_symmetry.space_group_name_H-M   'P 1'
#
loop_
_entity.id
_entity.type
_entity.pdbx_description
1 polymer ?
#
loop_
_entity_poly.entity_id
_entity_poly.type
_entity_poly.pdbx_seq_one_letter_code
_entity_poly.pdbx_strand_id
1 'polypeptide(L)'
;MAAYRVRFEKINSNGAVECFSCSPSTFHIYTGSTLIQIQILKMAYRYACVLLTVALCAAPAIGFSAGAPNGACGDMIPQHHTDAQKSAAPYQIILSKKQLKAGEGLTITVQGNSAKDTIKGLLCQTRVGETPVGAFDVPPNNNYIQTLDCGNSKASAVTHKKITNAPNAITFNWVAPKGLSEEARVYCTIALNGGVFWVKHSSDFLKVN
;
A
#
# COMPACT_ATOMS: atom_id res chain seq x y z
N MET A 1 16.09 33.70 -31.54
CA MET A 1 15.58 32.41 -30.99
C MET A 1 16.77 31.56 -30.62
N ALA A 2 17.08 31.45 -29.35
CA ALA A 2 18.16 30.58 -28.85
C ALA A 2 17.50 29.32 -28.25
N ALA A 3 17.79 28.20 -28.89
CA ALA A 3 17.27 26.90 -28.45
C ALA A 3 18.06 26.43 -27.22
N TYR A 4 17.39 26.23 -26.11
CA TYR A 4 17.97 25.60 -24.93
C TYR A 4 17.85 24.08 -25.08
N ARG A 5 18.98 23.39 -25.08
CA ARG A 5 19.06 21.92 -25.07
C ARG A 5 19.22 21.47 -23.62
N VAL A 6 18.19 20.89 -23.07
CA VAL A 6 18.28 20.19 -21.77
C VAL A 6 18.76 18.77 -22.06
N ARG A 7 19.90 18.38 -21.54
CA ARG A 7 20.44 17.02 -21.64
C ARG A 7 20.13 16.31 -20.34
N PHE A 8 19.32 15.27 -20.41
CA PHE A 8 19.13 14.34 -19.29
C PHE A 8 20.19 13.24 -19.39
N GLU A 9 21.00 13.08 -18.36
CA GLU A 9 21.89 11.92 -18.23
C GLU A 9 21.50 11.06 -17.04
N LYS A 10 21.26 9.81 -17.40
CA LYS A 10 21.22 8.55 -16.63
C LYS A 10 20.78 8.57 -15.16
N ILE A 11 19.72 7.83 -14.94
CA ILE A 11 19.34 7.26 -13.63
C ILE A 11 20.38 6.16 -13.28
N ASN A 12 20.97 6.24 -12.09
CA ASN A 12 21.87 5.20 -11.61
C ASN A 12 21.07 4.00 -11.06
N SER A 13 21.76 2.88 -10.84
CA SER A 13 21.17 1.61 -10.39
C SER A 13 20.44 1.65 -9.03
N ASN A 14 20.47 2.79 -8.33
CA ASN A 14 19.86 2.98 -7.01
C ASN A 14 18.66 3.96 -7.02
N GLY A 15 18.21 4.41 -8.21
CA GLY A 15 17.01 5.25 -8.34
C GLY A 15 17.17 6.70 -7.88
N ALA A 16 18.39 7.20 -7.65
CA ALA A 16 18.63 8.59 -7.29
C ALA A 16 18.81 9.46 -8.53
N VAL A 17 18.10 10.59 -8.58
CA VAL A 17 18.22 11.62 -9.61
C VAL A 17 19.22 12.66 -9.13
N GLU A 18 20.37 12.75 -9.80
CA GLU A 18 21.34 13.83 -9.55
C GLU A 18 20.93 15.09 -10.35
N CYS A 19 20.67 16.17 -9.62
CA CYS A 19 20.41 17.48 -10.21
C CYS A 19 21.72 18.15 -10.62
N PHE A 20 21.93 18.33 -11.92
CA PHE A 20 23.13 19.00 -12.43
C PHE A 20 23.04 20.52 -12.38
N SER A 21 24.15 21.12 -11.99
CA SER A 21 24.42 22.56 -11.90
C SER A 21 24.29 23.26 -13.24
N CYS A 22 23.52 24.34 -13.29
CA CYS A 22 23.52 25.28 -14.41
C CYS A 22 24.76 26.16 -14.31
N SER A 23 25.71 25.98 -15.23
CA SER A 23 26.87 26.87 -15.38
C SER A 23 26.57 27.94 -16.43
N PRO A 24 26.83 29.24 -16.17
CA PRO A 24 26.64 30.29 -17.15
C PRO A 24 27.90 30.48 -17.97
N SER A 25 27.83 30.28 -19.29
CA SER A 25 28.89 30.71 -20.21
C SER A 25 28.63 32.15 -20.74
N THR A 26 29.63 32.96 -20.55
CA THR A 26 30.06 34.23 -21.15
C THR A 26 29.03 35.07 -21.94
N PHE A 27 28.78 36.30 -21.45
CA PHE A 27 28.03 37.33 -22.18
C PHE A 27 28.84 38.61 -22.34
N HIS A 28 28.77 39.20 -23.55
CA HIS A 28 29.33 40.47 -23.97
C HIS A 28 28.52 41.68 -23.43
N ILE A 29 29.23 42.81 -23.30
CA ILE A 29 28.88 44.06 -22.63
C ILE A 29 27.70 44.80 -23.26
N TYR A 30 26.71 45.21 -22.43
CA TYR A 30 25.70 46.21 -22.78
C TYR A 30 25.52 47.27 -21.70
N THR A 31 25.09 48.49 -22.09
CA THR A 31 24.99 49.73 -21.31
C THR A 31 24.02 49.72 -20.11
N GLY A 32 24.20 50.60 -19.12
CA GLY A 32 23.64 50.61 -17.78
C GLY A 32 22.16 50.26 -17.53
N SER A 33 21.23 50.58 -18.45
CA SER A 33 19.80 50.21 -18.27
C SER A 33 19.52 48.71 -18.54
N THR A 34 20.33 48.09 -19.38
CA THR A 34 20.24 46.66 -19.71
C THR A 34 20.80 45.77 -18.61
N LEU A 35 21.73 46.28 -17.80
CA LEU A 35 22.30 45.52 -16.67
C LEU A 35 21.26 45.26 -15.57
N ILE A 36 20.39 46.22 -15.29
CA ILE A 36 19.31 46.07 -14.31
C ILE A 36 18.28 45.04 -14.78
N GLN A 37 17.90 45.07 -16.05
CA GLN A 37 16.98 44.12 -16.65
C GLN A 37 17.55 42.70 -16.62
N ILE A 38 18.84 42.52 -16.89
CA ILE A 38 19.52 41.22 -16.85
C ILE A 38 19.60 40.69 -15.41
N GLN A 39 19.80 41.54 -14.40
CA GLN A 39 19.80 41.12 -12.98
C GLN A 39 18.40 40.66 -12.53
N ILE A 40 17.35 41.37 -12.91
CA ILE A 40 15.96 40.98 -12.61
C ILE A 40 15.62 39.64 -13.27
N LEU A 41 15.99 39.45 -14.54
CA LEU A 41 15.78 38.19 -15.24
C LEU A 41 16.53 37.01 -14.57
N LYS A 42 17.79 37.24 -14.15
CA LYS A 42 18.57 36.22 -13.44
C LYS A 42 17.98 35.86 -12.07
N MET A 43 17.46 36.84 -11.33
CA MET A 43 16.74 36.57 -10.10
C MET A 43 15.44 35.79 -10.34
N ALA A 44 14.61 36.24 -11.28
CA ALA A 44 13.36 35.55 -11.65
C ALA A 44 13.62 34.10 -12.09
N TYR A 45 14.66 33.87 -12.89
CA TYR A 45 15.06 32.52 -13.31
C TYR A 45 15.51 31.65 -12.12
N ARG A 46 16.31 32.20 -11.20
CA ARG A 46 16.71 31.45 -9.97
C ARG A 46 15.51 31.07 -9.10
N TYR A 47 14.56 32.00 -8.90
CA TYR A 47 13.34 31.71 -8.15
C TYR A 47 12.45 30.70 -8.89
N ALA A 48 12.32 30.78 -10.19
CA ALA A 48 11.58 29.82 -11.01
C ALA A 48 12.20 28.41 -10.95
N CYS A 49 13.53 28.30 -11.01
CA CYS A 49 14.22 27.02 -10.85
C CYS A 49 14.03 26.43 -9.43
N VAL A 50 14.12 27.25 -8.38
CA VAL A 50 13.90 26.79 -7.00
C VAL A 50 12.45 26.34 -6.80
N LEU A 51 11.48 27.10 -7.29
CA LEU A 51 10.07 26.74 -7.22
C LEU A 51 9.76 25.47 -8.02
N LEU A 52 10.38 25.29 -9.19
CA LEU A 52 10.21 24.09 -9.99
C LEU A 52 10.82 22.87 -9.32
N THR A 53 12.00 23.00 -8.70
CA THR A 53 12.61 21.88 -7.95
C THR A 53 11.82 21.51 -6.70
N VAL A 54 11.31 22.49 -5.96
CA VAL A 54 10.43 22.23 -4.79
C VAL A 54 9.12 21.57 -5.23
N ALA A 55 8.52 21.99 -6.35
CA ALA A 55 7.31 21.39 -6.88
C ALA A 55 7.52 19.95 -7.39
N LEU A 56 8.69 19.65 -7.98
CA LEU A 56 9.02 18.29 -8.42
C LEU A 56 9.41 17.35 -7.27
N CYS A 57 9.90 17.88 -6.14
CA CYS A 57 10.22 17.07 -4.95
C CYS A 57 9.01 16.80 -4.06
N ALA A 58 7.88 17.47 -4.26
CA ALA A 58 6.62 17.22 -3.57
C ALA A 58 5.86 16.04 -4.22
N ALA A 59 6.48 14.85 -4.26
CA ALA A 59 5.76 13.65 -4.61
C ALA A 59 4.69 13.38 -3.55
N PRO A 60 3.40 13.26 -3.91
CA PRO A 60 2.37 12.93 -2.92
C PRO A 60 2.69 11.55 -2.34
N ALA A 61 2.88 11.46 -1.03
CA ALA A 61 2.90 10.18 -0.34
C ALA A 61 1.49 9.57 -0.45
N ILE A 62 1.28 8.67 -1.41
CA ILE A 62 0.01 7.97 -1.58
C ILE A 62 -0.07 6.93 -0.46
N GLY A 63 -0.71 7.31 0.65
CA GLY A 63 -1.04 6.38 1.73
C GLY A 63 -2.34 5.62 1.42
N PHE A 64 -2.31 4.29 1.45
CA PHE A 64 -3.49 3.43 1.25
C PHE A 64 -4.33 3.30 2.52
N SER A 65 -4.68 4.43 3.15
CA SER A 65 -5.42 4.47 4.42
C SER A 65 -6.89 4.00 4.30
N ALA A 66 -7.42 3.89 3.10
CA ALA A 66 -8.80 3.50 2.82
C ALA A 66 -8.94 2.06 2.25
N GLY A 67 -7.89 1.25 2.35
CA GLY A 67 -7.87 -0.13 1.87
C GLY A 67 -6.59 -0.48 1.13
N ALA A 68 -6.25 -1.76 1.07
CA ALA A 68 -5.14 -2.24 0.28
C ALA A 68 -5.40 -2.06 -1.22
N PRO A 69 -4.40 -1.72 -2.03
CA PRO A 69 -4.54 -1.66 -3.48
C PRO A 69 -4.60 -3.07 -4.10
N ASN A 70 -5.22 -3.21 -5.28
CA ASN A 70 -5.28 -4.49 -5.98
C ASN A 70 -3.90 -5.10 -6.27
N GLY A 71 -2.86 -4.26 -6.42
CA GLY A 71 -1.49 -4.73 -6.59
C GLY A 71 -0.94 -5.54 -5.42
N ALA A 72 -1.48 -5.35 -4.21
CA ALA A 72 -1.10 -6.12 -3.03
C ALA A 72 -1.77 -7.51 -2.94
N CYS A 73 -2.64 -7.87 -3.87
CA CYS A 73 -3.36 -9.16 -3.83
C CYS A 73 -2.43 -10.38 -3.96
N GLY A 74 -1.33 -10.27 -4.66
CA GLY A 74 -0.41 -11.40 -4.91
C GLY A 74 0.48 -11.69 -3.71
N ASP A 75 1.32 -10.75 -3.35
CA ASP A 75 2.33 -10.87 -2.30
C ASP A 75 1.80 -10.49 -0.91
N MET A 76 0.69 -9.77 -0.84
CA MET A 76 0.08 -9.23 0.37
C MET A 76 0.98 -8.24 1.12
N ILE A 77 1.95 -7.61 0.41
CA ILE A 77 2.89 -6.66 1.00
C ILE A 77 2.32 -5.24 0.92
N PRO A 78 2.19 -4.52 2.04
CA PRO A 78 1.80 -3.11 2.02
C PRO A 78 2.92 -2.25 1.43
N GLN A 79 2.54 -1.24 0.64
CA GLN A 79 3.49 -0.32 0.01
C GLN A 79 3.81 0.86 0.95
N HIS A 80 4.32 0.56 2.14
CA HIS A 80 4.57 1.56 3.19
C HIS A 80 6.02 2.08 3.22
N HIS A 81 6.87 1.72 2.24
CA HIS A 81 8.29 2.10 2.18
C HIS A 81 9.11 1.76 3.44
N THR A 82 8.69 0.70 4.15
CA THR A 82 9.35 0.17 5.35
C THR A 82 9.23 -1.35 5.34
N ASP A 83 10.18 -2.04 5.97
CA ASP A 83 10.19 -3.49 6.04
C ASP A 83 9.14 -4.05 6.99
N ALA A 84 8.59 -5.22 6.66
CA ALA A 84 7.72 -5.97 7.54
C ALA A 84 8.47 -6.42 8.82
N GLN A 85 7.73 -6.53 9.90
CA GLN A 85 8.26 -7.08 11.16
C GLN A 85 8.66 -8.55 10.96
N LYS A 86 9.83 -8.93 11.48
CA LYS A 86 10.33 -10.32 11.48
C LYS A 86 9.97 -11.09 12.74
N SER A 87 9.47 -10.41 13.77
CA SER A 87 8.95 -11.03 14.99
C SER A 87 7.64 -11.75 14.74
N ALA A 88 7.26 -12.66 15.62
CA ALA A 88 5.92 -13.24 15.61
C ALA A 88 4.86 -12.14 15.69
N ALA A 89 3.79 -12.27 14.89
CA ALA A 89 2.68 -11.33 14.91
C ALA A 89 1.94 -11.43 16.25
N PRO A 90 1.65 -10.32 16.94
CA PRO A 90 0.90 -10.32 18.18
C PRO A 90 -0.62 -10.41 17.92
N TYR A 91 -1.00 -11.25 16.98
CA TYR A 91 -2.39 -11.44 16.55
C TYR A 91 -2.70 -12.93 16.39
N GLN A 92 -3.97 -13.28 16.55
CA GLN A 92 -4.52 -14.60 16.27
C GLN A 92 -5.55 -14.49 15.15
N ILE A 93 -5.61 -15.51 14.28
CA ILE A 93 -6.66 -15.68 13.28
C ILE A 93 -7.49 -16.88 13.72
N ILE A 94 -8.66 -16.61 14.26
CA ILE A 94 -9.55 -17.57 14.87
C ILE A 94 -10.62 -17.97 13.85
N LEU A 95 -10.73 -19.27 13.58
CA LEU A 95 -11.75 -19.85 12.70
C LEU A 95 -12.88 -20.44 13.54
N SER A 96 -14.13 -20.13 13.23
CA SER A 96 -15.30 -20.68 13.94
C SER A 96 -15.47 -22.19 13.73
N LYS A 97 -14.87 -22.75 12.67
CA LYS A 97 -14.83 -24.17 12.35
C LYS A 97 -13.47 -24.55 11.79
N LYS A 98 -12.97 -25.77 12.07
CA LYS A 98 -11.75 -26.31 11.44
C LYS A 98 -12.04 -27.15 10.21
N GLN A 99 -13.30 -27.49 9.99
CA GLN A 99 -13.80 -28.26 8.85
C GLN A 99 -15.17 -27.79 8.43
N LEU A 100 -15.42 -27.75 7.11
CA LEU A 100 -16.72 -27.41 6.52
C LEU A 100 -16.90 -28.11 5.18
N LYS A 101 -18.12 -28.14 4.66
CA LYS A 101 -18.41 -28.64 3.33
C LYS A 101 -18.21 -27.52 2.28
N ALA A 102 -17.91 -27.94 1.05
CA ALA A 102 -17.89 -27.01 -0.09
C ALA A 102 -19.21 -26.22 -0.19
N GLY A 103 -19.14 -24.94 -0.40
CA GLY A 103 -20.29 -24.03 -0.41
C GLY A 103 -20.77 -23.54 0.94
N GLU A 104 -20.28 -24.09 2.07
CA GLU A 104 -20.57 -23.57 3.40
C GLU A 104 -19.71 -22.35 3.76
N GLY A 105 -20.21 -21.57 4.72
CA GLY A 105 -19.49 -20.44 5.29
C GLY A 105 -18.94 -20.68 6.68
N LEU A 106 -17.94 -19.90 7.05
CA LEU A 106 -17.42 -19.80 8.41
C LEU A 106 -17.14 -18.35 8.78
N THR A 107 -17.09 -18.10 10.07
CA THR A 107 -16.69 -16.80 10.62
C THR A 107 -15.21 -16.80 10.95
N ILE A 108 -14.50 -15.75 10.57
CA ILE A 108 -13.08 -15.51 10.82
C ILE A 108 -12.97 -14.30 11.73
N THR A 109 -12.21 -14.41 12.82
CA THR A 109 -11.89 -13.28 13.69
C THR A 109 -10.38 -13.09 13.73
N VAL A 110 -9.93 -11.90 13.37
CA VAL A 110 -8.54 -11.45 13.59
C VAL A 110 -8.52 -10.65 14.87
N GLN A 111 -7.72 -11.09 15.85
CA GLN A 111 -7.70 -10.52 17.19
C GLN A 111 -6.28 -10.29 17.69
N GLY A 112 -6.03 -9.13 18.27
CA GLY A 112 -4.78 -8.82 18.98
C GLY A 112 -4.68 -9.57 20.31
N ASN A 113 -3.48 -10.01 20.66
CA ASN A 113 -3.20 -10.76 21.89
C ASN A 113 -3.35 -9.89 23.15
N SER A 114 -3.24 -8.57 23.01
CA SER A 114 -3.44 -7.61 24.10
C SER A 114 -4.22 -6.39 23.60
N ALA A 115 -4.74 -5.57 24.51
CA ALA A 115 -5.48 -4.35 24.19
C ALA A 115 -4.66 -3.32 23.37
N LYS A 116 -3.33 -3.41 23.36
CA LYS A 116 -2.43 -2.54 22.59
C LYS A 116 -2.28 -2.99 21.14
N ASP A 117 -2.59 -4.26 20.85
CA ASP A 117 -2.44 -4.86 19.51
C ASP A 117 -3.69 -4.54 18.67
N THR A 118 -3.85 -3.27 18.33
CA THR A 118 -5.00 -2.80 17.55
C THR A 118 -4.75 -2.98 16.05
N ILE A 119 -5.82 -3.05 15.27
CA ILE A 119 -5.79 -3.30 13.83
C ILE A 119 -6.09 -2.00 13.08
N LYS A 120 -5.05 -1.35 12.54
CA LYS A 120 -5.17 -0.12 11.75
C LYS A 120 -5.23 -0.39 10.26
N GLY A 121 -4.59 -1.47 9.81
CA GLY A 121 -4.60 -1.94 8.44
C GLY A 121 -4.80 -3.45 8.38
N LEU A 122 -5.53 -3.92 7.37
CA LEU A 122 -5.84 -5.33 7.19
C LEU A 122 -5.96 -5.66 5.71
N LEU A 123 -5.36 -6.80 5.30
CA LEU A 123 -5.64 -7.48 4.04
C LEU A 123 -5.66 -8.98 4.32
N CYS A 124 -6.81 -9.65 4.13
CA CYS A 124 -6.96 -11.08 4.35
C CYS A 124 -7.43 -11.79 3.08
N GLN A 125 -6.90 -12.99 2.86
CA GLN A 125 -7.33 -13.92 1.82
C GLN A 125 -7.36 -15.34 2.38
N THR A 126 -8.30 -16.17 1.94
CA THR A 126 -8.22 -17.62 2.13
C THR A 126 -7.55 -18.22 0.90
N ARG A 127 -6.55 -19.06 1.10
CA ARG A 127 -5.74 -19.64 0.02
C ARG A 127 -5.61 -21.15 0.15
N VAL A 128 -5.53 -21.81 -1.00
CA VAL A 128 -4.99 -23.17 -1.19
C VAL A 128 -3.63 -23.00 -1.85
N GLY A 129 -2.56 -23.35 -1.12
CA GLY A 129 -1.21 -22.94 -1.51
C GLY A 129 -1.10 -21.41 -1.64
N GLU A 130 -0.73 -20.93 -2.83
CA GLU A 130 -0.64 -19.48 -3.11
C GLU A 130 -1.90 -18.93 -3.82
N THR A 131 -2.89 -19.76 -4.13
CA THR A 131 -4.08 -19.38 -4.90
C THR A 131 -5.21 -18.92 -3.96
N PRO A 132 -5.71 -17.69 -4.08
CA PRO A 132 -6.89 -17.25 -3.35
C PRO A 132 -8.13 -18.05 -3.77
N VAL A 133 -8.94 -18.48 -2.80
CA VAL A 133 -10.16 -19.27 -3.02
C VAL A 133 -11.33 -18.73 -2.21
N GLY A 134 -12.54 -18.93 -2.75
CA GLY A 134 -13.79 -18.52 -2.09
C GLY A 134 -14.04 -17.03 -2.12
N ALA A 135 -15.07 -16.63 -1.38
CA ALA A 135 -15.51 -15.24 -1.34
C ALA A 135 -15.81 -14.81 0.10
N PHE A 136 -15.46 -13.58 0.41
CA PHE A 136 -15.77 -12.96 1.70
C PHE A 136 -17.13 -12.28 1.65
N ASP A 137 -17.85 -12.35 2.76
CA ASP A 137 -19.11 -11.65 2.97
C ASP A 137 -18.93 -10.64 4.11
N VAL A 138 -19.01 -9.37 3.75
CA VAL A 138 -18.87 -8.23 4.66
C VAL A 138 -20.10 -7.34 4.53
N PRO A 139 -20.84 -7.11 5.62
CA PRO A 139 -21.99 -6.21 5.59
C PRO A 139 -21.62 -4.82 5.07
N PRO A 140 -22.42 -4.18 4.21
CA PRO A 140 -22.12 -2.89 3.61
C PRO A 140 -21.88 -1.76 4.62
N ASN A 141 -22.53 -1.85 5.79
CA ASN A 141 -22.42 -0.90 6.89
C ASN A 141 -21.27 -1.19 7.87
N ASN A 142 -20.39 -2.15 7.55
CA ASN A 142 -19.21 -2.39 8.38
C ASN A 142 -18.30 -1.17 8.41
N ASN A 143 -17.92 -0.72 9.61
CA ASN A 143 -17.12 0.50 9.80
C ASN A 143 -15.63 0.32 9.59
N TYR A 144 -15.13 -0.93 9.60
CA TYR A 144 -13.69 -1.22 9.64
C TYR A 144 -13.16 -1.84 8.35
N ILE A 145 -13.99 -2.64 7.68
CA ILE A 145 -13.56 -3.46 6.54
C ILE A 145 -14.54 -3.41 5.37
N GLN A 146 -14.02 -3.80 4.22
CA GLN A 146 -14.74 -3.97 2.96
C GLN A 146 -14.14 -5.14 2.19
N THR A 147 -14.89 -5.68 1.23
CA THR A 147 -14.37 -6.68 0.29
C THR A 147 -13.46 -6.03 -0.74
N LEU A 148 -12.52 -6.80 -1.27
CA LEU A 148 -11.64 -6.42 -2.36
C LEU A 148 -11.68 -7.51 -3.45
N ASP A 149 -11.84 -7.09 -4.69
CA ASP A 149 -11.77 -7.96 -5.86
C ASP A 149 -10.31 -8.10 -6.29
N CYS A 150 -9.72 -9.28 -6.17
CA CYS A 150 -8.35 -9.56 -6.58
C CYS A 150 -8.35 -10.23 -7.97
N GLY A 151 -7.84 -9.51 -8.96
CA GLY A 151 -7.93 -9.96 -10.35
C GLY A 151 -9.39 -10.07 -10.81
N ASN A 152 -9.74 -11.22 -11.40
CA ASN A 152 -11.11 -11.49 -11.86
C ASN A 152 -12.02 -12.11 -10.77
N SER A 153 -11.51 -12.33 -9.56
CA SER A 153 -12.23 -12.99 -8.48
C SER A 153 -12.93 -11.97 -7.59
N LYS A 154 -14.26 -12.01 -7.58
CA LYS A 154 -15.10 -11.12 -6.78
C LYS A 154 -14.98 -11.43 -5.29
N ALA A 155 -14.90 -10.37 -4.46
CA ALA A 155 -14.84 -10.47 -3.00
C ALA A 155 -13.81 -11.49 -2.49
N SER A 156 -12.71 -11.70 -3.21
CA SER A 156 -11.69 -12.71 -2.90
C SER A 156 -10.68 -12.29 -1.84
N ALA A 157 -10.83 -11.07 -1.34
CA ALA A 157 -10.09 -10.55 -0.19
C ALA A 157 -10.98 -9.65 0.67
N VAL A 158 -10.56 -9.46 1.93
CA VAL A 158 -11.06 -8.41 2.84
C VAL A 158 -9.94 -7.43 3.09
N THR A 159 -10.25 -6.15 3.00
CA THR A 159 -9.33 -5.07 3.34
C THR A 159 -9.97 -4.05 4.28
N HIS A 160 -9.14 -3.28 4.98
CA HIS A 160 -9.62 -2.22 5.87
C HIS A 160 -10.24 -1.06 5.11
N LYS A 161 -11.14 -0.34 5.76
CA LYS A 161 -11.57 1.02 5.40
C LYS A 161 -10.68 2.05 6.11
N LYS A 162 -10.95 3.34 5.94
CA LYS A 162 -10.29 4.38 6.75
C LYS A 162 -10.72 4.25 8.21
N ILE A 163 -9.84 3.66 9.02
CA ILE A 163 -10.09 3.43 10.45
C ILE A 163 -9.57 4.61 11.27
N THR A 164 -10.45 5.28 12.01
CA THR A 164 -10.10 6.34 12.97
C THR A 164 -9.79 5.75 14.34
N ASN A 165 -10.68 4.93 14.87
CA ASN A 165 -10.53 4.22 16.13
C ASN A 165 -10.23 2.76 15.83
N ALA A 166 -8.96 2.37 15.93
CA ALA A 166 -8.51 1.04 15.57
C ALA A 166 -9.01 -0.01 16.60
N PRO A 167 -9.81 -1.01 16.18
CA PRO A 167 -10.31 -2.05 17.06
C PRO A 167 -9.19 -3.05 17.39
N ASN A 168 -9.34 -3.78 18.50
CA ASN A 168 -8.47 -4.91 18.82
C ASN A 168 -8.89 -6.20 18.12
N ALA A 169 -10.12 -6.31 17.65
CA ALA A 169 -10.64 -7.47 16.92
C ALA A 169 -11.52 -7.03 15.74
N ILE A 170 -11.41 -7.78 14.64
CA ILE A 170 -12.26 -7.63 13.45
C ILE A 170 -12.77 -9.00 13.04
N THR A 171 -14.10 -9.11 12.84
CA THR A 171 -14.77 -10.34 12.45
C THR A 171 -15.45 -10.18 11.11
N PHE A 172 -15.38 -11.20 10.26
CA PHE A 172 -16.00 -11.27 8.93
C PHE A 172 -16.28 -12.71 8.54
N ASN A 173 -17.11 -12.90 7.50
CA ASN A 173 -17.47 -14.22 7.00
C ASN A 173 -16.73 -14.55 5.71
N TRP A 174 -16.48 -15.82 5.51
CA TRP A 174 -15.96 -16.37 4.27
C TRP A 174 -16.77 -17.60 3.86
N VAL A 175 -16.98 -17.79 2.56
CA VAL A 175 -17.73 -18.88 1.97
C VAL A 175 -16.81 -19.69 1.05
N ALA A 176 -16.75 -21.00 1.29
CA ALA A 176 -15.98 -21.93 0.46
C ALA A 176 -16.61 -22.02 -0.94
N PRO A 177 -15.81 -22.08 -2.01
CA PRO A 177 -16.35 -22.34 -3.35
C PRO A 177 -16.99 -23.72 -3.42
N LYS A 178 -18.04 -23.85 -4.22
CA LYS A 178 -18.64 -25.16 -4.54
C LYS A 178 -17.60 -26.05 -5.22
N GLY A 179 -17.45 -27.28 -4.74
CA GLY A 179 -16.51 -28.26 -5.29
C GLY A 179 -15.07 -28.16 -4.78
N LEU A 180 -14.76 -27.25 -3.86
CA LEU A 180 -13.48 -27.25 -3.17
C LEU A 180 -13.40 -28.48 -2.25
N SER A 181 -12.34 -29.27 -2.37
CA SER A 181 -12.06 -30.44 -1.52
C SER A 181 -10.57 -30.49 -1.18
N GLU A 182 -10.09 -29.46 -0.48
CA GLU A 182 -8.68 -29.24 -0.17
C GLU A 182 -8.51 -28.60 1.20
N GLU A 183 -7.26 -28.57 1.68
CA GLU A 183 -6.89 -27.80 2.86
C GLU A 183 -6.56 -26.36 2.49
N ALA A 184 -7.23 -25.42 3.12
CA ALA A 184 -7.02 -23.99 2.94
C ALA A 184 -6.46 -23.37 4.22
N ARG A 185 -5.89 -22.17 4.10
CA ARG A 185 -5.53 -21.31 5.23
C ARG A 185 -5.98 -19.88 4.98
N VAL A 186 -6.31 -19.19 6.03
CA VAL A 186 -6.51 -17.74 6.00
C VAL A 186 -5.17 -17.07 6.25
N TYR A 187 -4.75 -16.22 5.33
CA TYR A 187 -3.57 -15.38 5.46
C TYR A 187 -4.00 -13.94 5.63
N CYS A 188 -3.46 -13.26 6.61
CA CYS A 188 -3.70 -11.85 6.84
C CYS A 188 -2.39 -11.07 6.95
N THR A 189 -2.30 -9.97 6.22
CA THR A 189 -1.34 -8.91 6.49
C THR A 189 -2.02 -7.92 7.42
N ILE A 190 -1.41 -7.66 8.58
CA ILE A 190 -2.00 -6.86 9.65
C ILE A 190 -1.04 -5.74 9.99
N ALA A 191 -1.55 -4.50 9.99
CA ALA A 191 -0.78 -3.32 10.34
C ALA A 191 -1.32 -2.69 11.64
N LEU A 192 -0.43 -2.53 12.61
CA LEU A 192 -0.65 -1.74 13.81
C LEU A 192 -0.67 -0.24 13.46
N ASN A 193 0.20 0.16 12.51
CA ASN A 193 0.29 1.51 11.92
C ASN A 193 1.07 1.45 10.60
N GLY A 194 1.33 2.61 9.97
CA GLY A 194 2.06 2.68 8.69
C GLY A 194 3.51 2.20 8.71
N GLY A 195 4.14 2.07 9.88
CA GLY A 195 5.54 1.61 10.03
C GLY A 195 5.69 0.24 10.70
N VAL A 196 4.60 -0.33 11.24
CA VAL A 196 4.65 -1.60 11.98
C VAL A 196 3.57 -2.53 11.47
N PHE A 197 3.97 -3.60 10.77
CA PHE A 197 3.04 -4.56 10.17
C PHE A 197 3.69 -5.93 9.99
N TRP A 198 2.86 -6.96 9.92
CA TRP A 198 3.23 -8.36 9.69
C TRP A 198 2.56 -8.86 8.42
N VAL A 199 3.33 -9.49 7.54
CA VAL A 199 2.86 -9.97 6.23
C VAL A 199 2.49 -11.45 6.30
N LYS A 200 1.37 -11.83 5.68
CA LYS A 200 0.91 -13.23 5.53
C LYS A 200 0.90 -14.03 6.84
N HIS A 201 0.54 -13.40 7.98
CA HIS A 201 0.25 -14.18 9.19
C HIS A 201 -0.88 -15.16 8.92
N SER A 202 -0.72 -16.45 9.29
CA SER A 202 -1.65 -17.51 8.89
C SER A 202 -2.46 -18.08 10.04
N SER A 203 -3.68 -18.52 9.73
CA SER A 203 -4.50 -19.33 10.64
C SER A 203 -3.99 -20.77 10.75
N ASP A 204 -4.65 -21.58 11.59
CA ASP A 204 -4.66 -23.03 11.48
C ASP A 204 -5.20 -23.46 10.12
N PHE A 205 -4.99 -24.73 9.76
CA PHE A 205 -5.59 -25.32 8.58
C PHE A 205 -7.12 -25.41 8.70
N LEU A 206 -7.76 -25.18 7.58
CA LEU A 206 -9.19 -25.33 7.37
C LEU A 206 -9.40 -26.44 6.34
N LYS A 207 -10.01 -27.55 6.75
CA LYS A 207 -10.35 -28.63 5.83
C LYS A 207 -11.69 -28.36 5.16
N VAL A 208 -11.73 -28.38 3.83
CA VAL A 208 -12.97 -28.29 3.03
C VAL A 208 -13.18 -29.64 2.35
N ASN A 209 -14.41 -30.20 2.43
CA ASN A 209 -14.77 -31.51 1.87
C ASN A 209 -15.94 -31.39 0.89
#